data_5200e9de4e5233654d3daa9f3c9af612
#
_entry.id   5200e9de4e5233654d3daa9f3c9af612
#
_cell.length_a   1.000
_cell.length_b   1.000
_cell.length_c   1.000
_cell.angle_alpha   90.00
_cell.angle_beta   90.00
_cell.angle_gamma   90.00
#
_symmetry.space_group_name_H-M   'P 1'
#
loop_
_entity.id
_entity.type
_entity.pdbx_description
1 polymer ?
#
loop_
_entity_poly.entity_id
_entity_poly.type
_entity_poly.pdbx_seq_one_letter_code
_entity_poly.pdbx_strand_id
1 'polypeptide(L)'
;SHNQLLTDKTLYNIRRERRNELIGEGLRMDDLKRWRSLDQVKNYVIMGARYWGSAHEGKFIDHGTELTKVSVADGKGNMSERTADGYIRPYQISKINNPVFDGYNFTEAHYLSPLPQSVFRETASGDQTDLNTSVVYQNPGWTKIAGEGPTTK
;
A
#
# COMPACT_ATOMS: atom_id res chain seq x y z
N SER A 1 10.76 -14.15 4.37
CA SER A 1 9.83 -13.47 3.46
C SER A 1 9.01 -14.51 2.71
N HIS A 2 7.86 -14.13 2.24
CA HIS A 2 6.98 -15.02 1.47
C HIS A 2 7.68 -15.64 0.26
N ASN A 3 8.58 -14.92 -0.39
CA ASN A 3 9.37 -15.44 -1.51
C ASN A 3 10.28 -16.61 -1.12
N GLN A 4 10.70 -16.68 0.13
CA GLN A 4 11.49 -17.82 0.63
C GLN A 4 10.62 -19.06 0.87
N LEU A 5 9.31 -18.89 1.04
CA LEU A 5 8.36 -19.97 1.24
C LEU A 5 7.88 -20.58 -0.09
N LEU A 6 8.05 -19.90 -1.22
CA LEU A 6 7.72 -20.40 -2.55
C LEU A 6 8.90 -21.19 -3.12
N THR A 7 9.19 -22.32 -2.53
CA THR A 7 10.20 -23.27 -3.05
C THR A 7 9.66 -24.09 -4.21
N ASP A 8 8.34 -24.21 -4.33
CA ASP A 8 7.68 -24.92 -5.43
C ASP A 8 7.61 -24.02 -6.69
N LYS A 9 8.40 -24.37 -7.69
CA LYS A 9 8.45 -23.67 -8.98
C LYS A 9 7.11 -23.72 -9.71
N THR A 10 6.37 -24.81 -9.59
CA THR A 10 5.07 -24.98 -10.23
C THR A 10 4.06 -23.98 -9.64
N LEU A 11 3.97 -23.92 -8.32
CA LEU A 11 3.10 -22.97 -7.63
C LEU A 11 3.49 -21.51 -7.95
N TYR A 12 4.78 -21.22 -8.00
CA TYR A 12 5.27 -19.90 -8.39
C TYR A 12 4.81 -19.52 -9.81
N ASN A 13 4.96 -20.44 -10.76
CA ASN A 13 4.56 -20.20 -12.15
C ASN A 13 3.04 -20.03 -12.27
N ILE A 14 2.24 -20.84 -11.61
CA ILE A 14 0.78 -20.72 -11.58
C ILE A 14 0.37 -19.35 -11.06
N ARG A 15 0.94 -18.89 -9.95
CA ARG A 15 0.65 -17.58 -9.38
C ARG A 15 1.10 -16.43 -10.28
N ARG A 16 2.23 -16.60 -10.99
CA ARG A 16 2.72 -15.62 -11.95
C ARG A 16 1.78 -15.53 -13.16
N GLU A 17 1.40 -16.65 -13.76
CA GLU A 17 0.45 -16.67 -14.87
C GLU A 17 -0.89 -16.07 -14.46
N ARG A 18 -1.44 -16.49 -13.34
CA ARG A 18 -2.68 -15.89 -12.82
C ARG A 18 -2.58 -14.36 -12.69
N ARG A 19 -1.45 -13.85 -12.22
CA ARG A 19 -1.24 -12.39 -12.11
C ARG A 19 -1.24 -11.71 -13.49
N ASN A 20 -0.64 -12.36 -14.48
CA ASN A 20 -0.52 -11.80 -15.83
C ASN A 20 -1.88 -11.85 -16.56
N GLU A 21 -2.59 -12.96 -16.46
CA GLU A 21 -3.89 -13.14 -17.09
C GLU A 21 -4.98 -12.23 -16.51
N LEU A 22 -4.94 -11.99 -15.19
CA LEU A 22 -5.94 -11.20 -14.48
C LEU A 22 -5.48 -9.75 -14.21
N ILE A 23 -4.55 -9.25 -15.02
CA ILE A 23 -4.09 -7.87 -14.89
C ILE A 23 -5.25 -6.90 -15.21
N GLY A 24 -5.51 -5.96 -14.30
CA GLY A 24 -6.62 -5.01 -14.45
C GLY A 24 -7.98 -5.50 -13.93
N GLU A 25 -8.14 -6.78 -13.58
CA GLU A 25 -9.39 -7.35 -13.05
C GLU A 25 -9.67 -7.01 -11.57
N GLY A 26 -8.77 -6.30 -10.92
CA GLY A 26 -8.93 -5.92 -9.50
C GLY A 26 -8.67 -7.03 -8.48
N LEU A 27 -8.35 -8.25 -8.92
CA LEU A 27 -8.25 -9.44 -8.08
C LEU A 27 -6.93 -9.55 -7.29
N ARG A 28 -5.94 -8.69 -7.58
CA ARG A 28 -4.59 -8.81 -7.01
C ARG A 28 -4.56 -8.71 -5.48
N MET A 29 -5.36 -7.81 -4.90
CA MET A 29 -5.40 -7.64 -3.47
C MET A 29 -5.99 -8.88 -2.76
N ASP A 30 -7.03 -9.46 -3.34
CA ASP A 30 -7.64 -10.68 -2.81
C ASP A 30 -6.70 -11.87 -2.88
N ASP A 31 -5.95 -11.99 -3.97
CA ASP A 31 -4.91 -13.00 -4.11
C ASP A 31 -3.80 -12.85 -3.06
N LEU A 32 -3.32 -11.62 -2.84
CA LEU A 32 -2.30 -11.34 -1.83
C LEU A 32 -2.80 -11.68 -0.41
N LYS A 33 -4.04 -11.33 -0.09
CA LYS A 33 -4.67 -11.69 1.20
C LYS A 33 -4.83 -13.20 1.34
N ARG A 34 -5.42 -13.86 0.34
CA ARG A 34 -5.65 -15.31 0.35
C ARG A 34 -4.36 -16.12 0.43
N TRP A 35 -3.31 -15.65 -0.21
CA TRP A 35 -1.99 -16.31 -0.17
C TRP A 35 -1.15 -15.89 1.05
N ARG A 36 -1.68 -15.01 1.90
CA ARG A 36 -0.96 -14.40 3.02
C ARG A 36 0.39 -13.81 2.59
N SER A 37 0.34 -12.99 1.56
CA SER A 37 1.51 -12.50 0.81
C SER A 37 1.60 -10.97 0.78
N LEU A 38 0.94 -10.27 1.69
CA LEU A 38 1.01 -8.81 1.78
C LEU A 38 2.41 -8.29 2.14
N ASP A 39 3.26 -9.14 2.73
CA ASP A 39 4.66 -8.85 2.98
C ASP A 39 5.44 -8.50 1.71
N GLN A 40 4.99 -8.96 0.54
CA GLN A 40 5.60 -8.62 -0.76
C GLN A 40 5.49 -7.13 -1.09
N VAL A 41 4.50 -6.45 -0.55
CA VAL A 41 4.27 -5.02 -0.82
C VAL A 41 4.62 -4.14 0.37
N LYS A 42 5.02 -4.72 1.51
CA LYS A 42 5.43 -3.96 2.68
C LYS A 42 6.66 -3.11 2.37
N ASN A 43 6.60 -1.82 2.68
CA ASN A 43 7.63 -0.82 2.38
C ASN A 43 7.93 -0.65 0.88
N TYR A 44 7.03 -1.16 0.01
CA TYR A 44 7.19 -0.96 -1.42
C TYR A 44 6.87 0.48 -1.79
N VAL A 45 7.85 1.16 -2.34
CA VAL A 45 7.70 2.51 -2.88
C VAL A 45 7.40 2.40 -4.38
N ILE A 46 6.34 3.08 -4.82
CA ILE A 46 6.00 3.11 -6.24
C ILE A 46 7.06 3.95 -6.97
N MET A 47 7.78 3.30 -7.86
CA MET A 47 8.74 3.95 -8.74
C MET A 47 8.13 4.10 -10.13
N GLY A 48 8.33 5.25 -10.74
CA GLY A 48 8.00 5.53 -12.13
C GLY A 48 9.12 5.12 -13.08
N ALA A 49 9.22 5.81 -14.19
CA ALA A 49 10.27 5.55 -15.17
C ALA A 49 11.66 5.93 -14.62
N ARG A 50 12.68 5.25 -15.11
CA ARG A 50 14.06 5.70 -14.89
C ARG A 50 14.32 6.92 -15.77
N TYR A 51 14.58 8.04 -15.14
CA TYR A 51 14.83 9.30 -15.83
C TYR A 51 16.31 9.67 -15.82
N TRP A 52 16.90 9.81 -14.63
CA TRP A 52 18.31 10.18 -14.49
C TRP A 52 19.24 9.05 -14.88
N GLY A 53 20.26 9.38 -15.63
CA GLY A 53 21.18 8.41 -16.22
C GLY A 53 20.57 7.59 -17.36
N SER A 54 19.45 8.05 -17.93
CA SER A 54 18.84 7.48 -19.12
C SER A 54 18.97 8.41 -20.33
N ALA A 55 18.63 7.94 -21.52
CA ALA A 55 18.58 8.75 -22.73
C ALA A 55 17.49 9.86 -22.70
N HIS A 56 16.66 9.88 -21.68
CA HIS A 56 15.57 10.84 -21.50
C HIS A 56 15.95 12.03 -20.60
N GLU A 57 17.09 11.96 -19.91
CA GLU A 57 17.57 13.04 -19.04
C GLU A 57 17.72 14.33 -19.85
N GLY A 58 17.11 15.41 -19.39
CA GLY A 58 17.12 16.73 -20.04
C GLY A 58 16.24 16.89 -21.29
N LYS A 59 15.53 15.83 -21.72
CA LYS A 59 14.70 15.88 -22.94
C LYS A 59 13.24 16.25 -22.70
N PHE A 60 12.76 16.11 -21.47
CA PHE A 60 11.38 16.46 -21.14
C PHE A 60 11.33 17.83 -20.48
N ILE A 61 10.78 18.79 -21.19
CA ILE A 61 10.60 20.16 -20.74
C ILE A 61 9.10 20.46 -20.73
N ASP A 62 8.56 20.87 -19.60
CA ASP A 62 7.19 21.34 -19.47
C ASP A 62 7.18 22.85 -19.27
N HIS A 63 6.51 23.57 -20.19
CA HIS A 63 6.40 25.04 -20.19
C HIS A 63 7.76 25.75 -20.00
N GLY A 64 8.82 25.27 -20.64
CA GLY A 64 10.15 25.85 -20.54
C GLY A 64 10.93 25.50 -19.28
N THR A 65 10.37 24.66 -18.43
CA THR A 65 11.02 24.15 -17.22
C THR A 65 11.30 22.68 -17.37
N GLU A 66 12.51 22.27 -17.03
CA GLU A 66 12.85 20.85 -17.05
C GLU A 66 11.95 20.10 -16.05
N LEU A 67 11.27 19.06 -16.52
CA LEU A 67 10.32 18.25 -15.73
C LEU A 67 10.92 17.71 -14.42
N THR A 68 12.24 17.63 -14.38
CA THR A 68 12.99 17.20 -13.20
C THR A 68 12.82 18.08 -11.98
N LYS A 69 12.47 19.34 -12.17
CA LYS A 69 12.33 20.29 -11.04
C LYS A 69 10.93 20.37 -10.47
N VAL A 70 9.92 19.87 -11.18
CA VAL A 70 8.52 20.06 -10.79
C VAL A 70 7.80 18.75 -10.42
N SER A 71 8.29 17.63 -10.93
CA SER A 71 7.55 16.35 -10.88
C SER A 71 8.28 15.24 -10.12
N VAL A 72 9.42 15.54 -9.49
CA VAL A 72 10.27 14.49 -8.93
C VAL A 72 10.47 14.69 -7.45
N ALA A 73 10.16 13.67 -6.69
CA ALA A 73 10.48 13.63 -5.28
C ALA A 73 11.79 12.88 -5.02
N ASP A 74 12.60 13.43 -4.14
CA ASP A 74 13.85 12.82 -3.67
C ASP A 74 13.63 11.67 -2.67
N GLY A 75 12.38 11.37 -2.34
CA GLY A 75 12.02 10.41 -1.30
C GLY A 75 12.11 10.96 0.12
N LYS A 76 12.46 12.24 0.28
CA LYS A 76 12.57 12.94 1.57
C LYS A 76 11.50 14.03 1.74
N GLY A 77 10.62 14.18 0.75
CA GLY A 77 9.57 15.19 0.74
C GLY A 77 9.93 16.49 0.03
N ASN A 78 11.09 16.54 -0.64
CA ASN A 78 11.49 17.67 -1.45
C ASN A 78 11.24 17.40 -2.93
N MET A 79 10.82 18.42 -3.63
CA MET A 79 10.74 18.41 -5.09
C MET A 79 12.11 18.68 -5.67
N SER A 80 12.44 18.02 -6.75
CA SER A 80 13.54 18.39 -7.65
C SER A 80 14.93 17.83 -7.40
N GLU A 81 15.13 17.00 -6.42
CA GLU A 81 16.44 16.37 -6.30
C GLU A 81 16.53 15.05 -7.04
N ARG A 82 17.68 14.81 -7.62
CA ARG A 82 18.02 13.59 -8.32
C ARG A 82 18.02 12.40 -7.36
N THR A 83 17.24 11.37 -7.65
CA THR A 83 17.29 10.12 -6.87
C THR A 83 18.57 9.35 -7.21
N ALA A 84 19.16 8.69 -6.22
CA ALA A 84 20.40 7.95 -6.41
C ALA A 84 20.28 6.78 -7.39
N ASP A 85 19.09 6.19 -7.50
CA ASP A 85 18.77 5.08 -8.40
C ASP A 85 18.28 5.52 -9.78
N GLY A 86 18.03 6.82 -9.96
CA GLY A 86 17.59 7.42 -11.20
C GLY A 86 16.11 7.28 -11.51
N TYR A 87 15.29 6.71 -10.62
CA TYR A 87 13.86 6.53 -10.82
C TYR A 87 13.04 7.69 -10.30
N ILE A 88 12.01 8.07 -11.04
CA ILE A 88 10.99 9.03 -10.59
C ILE A 88 10.16 8.39 -9.48
N ARG A 89 9.79 9.19 -8.46
CA ARG A 89 8.98 8.73 -7.32
C ARG A 89 7.74 9.61 -7.14
N PRO A 90 6.69 9.36 -7.93
CA PRO A 90 5.55 10.27 -8.03
C PRO A 90 4.75 10.42 -6.73
N TYR A 91 4.80 9.42 -5.85
CA TYR A 91 4.06 9.44 -4.58
C TYR A 91 4.90 9.92 -3.39
N GLN A 92 6.14 10.36 -3.61
CA GLN A 92 7.03 10.84 -2.55
C GLN A 92 7.32 12.34 -2.63
N ILE A 93 6.40 13.10 -3.21
CA ILE A 93 6.52 14.56 -3.38
C ILE A 93 6.28 15.28 -2.05
N SER A 94 5.33 14.85 -1.26
CA SER A 94 5.02 15.44 0.05
C SER A 94 4.76 14.36 1.08
N LYS A 95 5.27 14.56 2.28
CA LYS A 95 5.00 13.68 3.42
C LYS A 95 3.67 14.03 4.11
N ILE A 96 3.17 15.26 3.91
CA ILE A 96 1.94 15.72 4.56
C ILE A 96 0.74 14.96 3.99
N ASN A 97 -0.02 14.32 4.87
CA ASN A 97 -1.21 13.54 4.50
C ASN A 97 -0.96 12.43 3.45
N ASN A 98 0.26 11.91 3.41
CA ASN A 98 0.65 10.87 2.47
C ASN A 98 0.98 9.57 3.20
N PRO A 99 0.01 8.66 3.36
CA PRO A 99 0.22 7.41 4.08
C PRO A 99 1.15 6.42 3.38
N VAL A 100 1.45 6.66 2.08
CA VAL A 100 2.34 5.79 1.29
C VAL A 100 3.71 6.42 1.04
N PHE A 101 4.02 7.53 1.71
CA PHE A 101 5.30 8.23 1.54
C PHE A 101 6.51 7.33 1.80
N ASP A 102 6.46 6.56 2.87
CA ASP A 102 7.52 5.62 3.26
C ASP A 102 7.28 4.20 2.66
N GLY A 103 6.44 4.11 1.64
CA GLY A 103 6.02 2.87 1.01
C GLY A 103 4.71 2.32 1.59
N TYR A 104 4.21 1.25 0.99
CA TYR A 104 3.00 0.61 1.49
C TYR A 104 3.25 0.02 2.89
N ASN A 105 2.40 0.41 3.82
CA ASN A 105 2.41 -0.17 5.16
C ASN A 105 1.29 -1.19 5.29
N PHE A 106 1.63 -2.34 5.86
CA PHE A 106 0.63 -3.33 6.21
C PHE A 106 0.97 -4.02 7.54
N THR A 107 -0.05 -4.47 8.25
CA THR A 107 0.05 -5.29 9.44
C THR A 107 -0.73 -6.59 9.24
N GLU A 108 -0.58 -7.57 10.11
CA GLU A 108 -1.35 -8.82 10.05
C GLU A 108 -2.87 -8.59 10.06
N ALA A 109 -3.33 -7.51 10.67
CA ALA A 109 -4.75 -7.14 10.67
C ALA A 109 -5.34 -6.97 9.26
N HIS A 110 -4.54 -6.53 8.29
CA HIS A 110 -5.00 -6.28 6.92
C HIS A 110 -5.38 -7.55 6.13
N TYR A 111 -5.06 -8.73 6.64
CA TYR A 111 -5.58 -9.97 6.06
C TYR A 111 -7.08 -10.16 6.30
N LEU A 112 -7.63 -9.48 7.30
CA LEU A 112 -9.07 -9.46 7.61
C LEU A 112 -9.59 -8.02 7.54
N SER A 113 -10.75 -7.83 6.96
CA SER A 113 -11.40 -6.52 6.96
C SER A 113 -12.03 -6.25 8.32
N PRO A 114 -12.01 -5.00 8.83
CA PRO A 114 -12.72 -4.68 10.06
C PRO A 114 -14.23 -4.80 9.87
N LEU A 115 -14.93 -5.20 10.93
CA LEU A 115 -16.38 -5.05 10.98
C LEU A 115 -16.72 -3.57 11.15
N PRO A 116 -17.74 -3.07 10.45
CA PRO A 116 -18.14 -1.66 10.55
C PRO A 116 -18.68 -1.34 11.96
N GLN A 117 -18.45 -0.12 12.40
CA GLN A 117 -18.87 0.34 13.73
C GLN A 117 -20.38 0.20 13.98
N SER A 118 -21.20 0.29 12.94
CA SER A 118 -22.66 0.10 13.03
C SER A 118 -23.02 -1.24 13.64
N VAL A 119 -22.31 -2.31 13.31
CA VAL A 119 -22.55 -3.66 13.88
C VAL A 119 -22.42 -3.64 15.40
N PHE A 120 -21.42 -2.93 15.92
CA PHE A 120 -21.21 -2.85 17.37
C PHE A 120 -22.26 -2.00 18.06
N ARG A 121 -22.73 -0.92 17.41
CA ARG A 121 -23.82 -0.08 17.91
C ARG A 121 -25.15 -0.84 17.97
N GLU A 122 -25.47 -1.56 16.92
CA GLU A 122 -26.73 -2.31 16.78
C GLU A 122 -26.80 -3.50 17.74
N THR A 123 -25.64 -4.06 18.11
CA THR A 123 -25.55 -5.22 19.00
C THR A 123 -25.14 -4.87 20.43
N ALA A 124 -24.96 -3.58 20.73
CA ALA A 124 -24.66 -3.10 22.08
C ALA A 124 -25.85 -3.33 23.02
N SER A 125 -25.57 -3.75 24.26
CA SER A 125 -26.56 -3.90 25.31
C SER A 125 -26.72 -2.55 26.03
N GLY A 126 -27.88 -1.92 25.92
CA GLY A 126 -28.16 -0.64 26.56
C GLY A 126 -27.78 0.57 25.69
N ASP A 127 -26.80 1.35 26.11
CA ASP A 127 -26.38 2.55 25.38
C ASP A 127 -25.58 2.17 24.13
N GLN A 128 -26.11 2.51 22.95
CA GLN A 128 -25.47 2.27 21.65
C GLN A 128 -24.17 3.07 21.45
N THR A 129 -23.84 3.97 22.37
CA THR A 129 -22.57 4.68 22.36
C THR A 129 -21.44 3.87 23.01
N ASP A 130 -21.74 2.93 23.90
CA ASP A 130 -20.74 2.05 24.49
C ASP A 130 -20.56 0.77 23.64
N LEU A 131 -19.64 0.84 22.69
CA LEU A 131 -19.34 -0.27 21.78
C LEU A 131 -18.78 -1.51 22.49
N ASN A 132 -18.34 -1.40 23.76
CA ASN A 132 -17.77 -2.52 24.49
C ASN A 132 -18.85 -3.47 25.02
N THR A 133 -20.08 -3.00 25.12
CA THR A 133 -21.23 -3.82 25.52
C THR A 133 -21.74 -4.73 24.40
N SER A 134 -21.25 -4.56 23.19
CA SER A 134 -21.58 -5.43 22.05
C SER A 134 -21.05 -6.86 22.28
N VAL A 135 -21.90 -7.84 22.02
CA VAL A 135 -21.55 -9.27 22.06
C VAL A 135 -20.69 -9.69 20.86
N VAL A 136 -20.55 -8.82 19.86
CA VAL A 136 -19.74 -9.09 18.66
C VAL A 136 -18.29 -8.68 18.91
N TYR A 137 -17.37 -9.53 18.49
CA TYR A 137 -15.94 -9.25 18.54
C TYR A 137 -15.46 -8.67 17.21
N GLN A 138 -14.55 -7.70 17.30
CA GLN A 138 -13.86 -7.17 16.14
C GLN A 138 -12.79 -8.18 15.65
N ASN A 139 -12.50 -8.16 14.37
CA ASN A 139 -11.39 -8.92 13.82
C ASN A 139 -10.05 -8.51 14.48
N PRO A 140 -9.14 -9.47 14.70
CA PRO A 140 -7.88 -9.21 15.40
C PRO A 140 -7.08 -8.05 14.79
N GLY A 141 -6.59 -7.16 15.64
CA GLY A 141 -5.78 -6.02 15.24
C GLY A 141 -6.59 -4.79 14.78
N TRP A 142 -7.91 -4.84 14.76
CA TRP A 142 -8.77 -3.71 14.48
C TRP A 142 -9.49 -3.18 15.71
N THR A 143 -9.77 -1.88 15.74
CA THR A 143 -10.59 -1.25 16.78
C THR A 143 -12.07 -1.30 16.38
N LYS A 144 -12.96 -1.04 17.34
CA LYS A 144 -14.40 -0.90 17.10
C LYS A 144 -14.78 0.53 16.63
N ILE A 145 -13.82 1.46 16.63
CA ILE A 145 -14.03 2.88 16.34
C ILE A 145 -13.74 3.13 14.86
N ALA A 146 -14.71 3.75 14.18
CA ALA A 146 -14.56 4.12 12.79
C ALA A 146 -13.47 5.18 12.61
N GLY A 147 -12.65 5.04 11.56
CA GLY A 147 -11.59 5.98 11.23
C GLY A 147 -10.26 5.70 11.95
N GLU A 148 -10.23 4.80 12.92
CA GLU A 148 -8.98 4.33 13.50
C GLU A 148 -8.35 3.23 12.62
N GLY A 149 -7.05 3.33 12.44
CA GLY A 149 -6.27 2.30 11.75
C GLY A 149 -6.10 1.04 12.60
N PRO A 150 -5.50 -0.01 12.03
CA PRO A 150 -5.19 -1.22 12.78
C PRO A 150 -4.19 -0.92 13.88
N THR A 151 -4.37 -1.58 15.01
CA THR A 151 -3.38 -1.56 16.08
C THR A 151 -2.11 -2.23 15.59
N THR A 152 -1.03 -1.47 15.53
CA THR A 152 0.29 -2.00 15.18
C THR A 152 0.77 -2.95 16.27
N LYS A 153 0.95 -4.19 15.94
CA LYS A 153 1.86 -5.11 16.59
C LYS A 153 2.71 -5.80 15.55
#